data_5208e30713cf0e7e2ec48006b8167a5a
#
_entry.id   5208e30713cf0e7e2ec48006b8167a5a
#
_cell.length_a   1.000
_cell.length_b   1.000
_cell.length_c   1.000
_cell.angle_alpha   90.00
_cell.angle_beta   90.00
_cell.angle_gamma   90.00
#
_symmetry.space_group_name_H-M   'P 1'
#
loop_
_entity.id
_entity.type
_entity.pdbx_description
1 polymer ?
#
loop_
_entity_poly.entity_id
_entity_poly.type
_entity_poly.pdbx_seq_one_letter_code
_entity_poly.pdbx_strand_id
1 'polypeptide(L)'
;LSAMVQLQVSVNCYIDSSKNPSPQRQGQAATPGVKQGLEKKEGLFRKHMMGKRVNHAARSVISPDVNIETNEIGVPPVFAKRLTYPEPVTVHNYELMRQLVIHGPDVYPGAHAVRAEDGTETLLKNLSVEERTALANQLLTPQGQTSRQARGTFGGVGGALRTPVTNKQVLRHLRTGDILVMNRQPTLHKPSMMAHRARVLQGERTIRMHYANCNSYN
;
A
#
# COMPACT_ATOMS: atom_id res chain seq x y z
N LEU A 1 -7.69 37.73 38.62
CA LEU A 1 -6.79 36.70 39.12
C LEU A 1 -7.33 35.30 38.85
N SER A 2 -8.58 34.96 39.13
CA SER A 2 -9.17 33.66 38.92
C SER A 2 -9.16 33.21 37.42
N ALA A 3 -9.51 34.11 36.52
CA ALA A 3 -9.51 33.80 35.06
C ALA A 3 -8.07 33.54 34.53
N MET A 4 -7.07 34.24 35.02
CA MET A 4 -5.68 34.00 34.64
C MET A 4 -5.19 32.65 35.13
N VAL A 5 -5.54 32.26 36.35
CA VAL A 5 -5.22 30.93 36.90
C VAL A 5 -5.89 29.82 36.07
N GLN A 6 -7.17 29.98 35.73
CA GLN A 6 -7.88 29.03 34.88
C GLN A 6 -7.25 28.91 33.49
N LEU A 7 -6.86 30.02 32.87
CA LEU A 7 -6.13 30.01 31.61
C LEU A 7 -4.81 29.24 31.72
N GLN A 8 -4.03 29.52 32.75
CA GLN A 8 -2.75 28.83 32.98
C GLN A 8 -2.93 27.33 33.18
N VAL A 9 -3.96 26.93 33.93
CA VAL A 9 -4.31 25.52 34.11
C VAL A 9 -4.69 24.88 32.78
N SER A 10 -5.51 25.56 31.98
CA SER A 10 -5.91 25.03 30.64
C SER A 10 -4.72 24.84 29.69
N VAL A 11 -3.77 25.79 29.67
CA VAL A 11 -2.54 25.69 28.92
C VAL A 11 -1.67 24.52 29.41
N ASN A 12 -1.53 24.39 30.73
CA ASN A 12 -0.78 23.27 31.32
C ASN A 12 -1.41 21.91 30.94
N CYS A 13 -2.73 21.83 30.98
CA CYS A 13 -3.45 20.61 30.57
C CYS A 13 -3.33 20.33 29.08
N TYR A 14 -3.28 21.36 28.24
CA TYR A 14 -3.05 21.19 26.81
C TYR A 14 -1.66 20.59 26.52
N ILE A 15 -0.65 21.03 27.27
CA ILE A 15 0.71 20.51 27.16
C ILE A 15 0.79 19.10 27.78
N ASP A 16 0.27 18.93 28.99
CA ASP A 16 0.30 17.68 29.75
C ASP A 16 -1.04 17.42 30.44
N SER A 17 -1.85 16.53 29.87
CA SER A 17 -3.18 16.22 30.37
C SER A 17 -3.17 15.57 31.77
N SER A 18 -2.04 15.04 32.25
CA SER A 18 -1.91 14.48 33.59
C SER A 18 -2.00 15.56 34.70
N LYS A 19 -1.81 16.81 34.33
CA LYS A 19 -1.88 17.97 35.24
C LYS A 19 -3.28 18.57 35.32
N ASN A 20 -4.28 17.92 34.78
CA ASN A 20 -5.66 18.39 34.85
C ASN A 20 -6.23 18.17 36.28
N PRO A 21 -6.55 19.24 37.03
CA PRO A 21 -7.08 19.13 38.38
C PRO A 21 -8.57 18.69 38.39
N SER A 22 -9.24 18.72 37.25
CA SER A 22 -10.65 18.35 37.19
C SER A 22 -10.79 16.84 37.28
N PRO A 23 -11.58 16.31 38.25
CA PRO A 23 -11.86 14.88 38.30
C PRO A 23 -12.58 14.47 37.03
N GLN A 24 -12.03 13.47 36.34
CA GLN A 24 -12.67 12.89 35.16
C GLN A 24 -14.04 12.36 35.53
N ARG A 25 -15.07 12.82 34.85
CA ARG A 25 -16.38 12.18 34.94
C ARG A 25 -16.22 10.73 34.53
N GLN A 26 -16.68 9.80 35.36
CA GLN A 26 -16.63 8.38 35.09
C GLN A 26 -17.17 8.12 33.66
N GLY A 27 -16.34 7.54 32.82
CA GLY A 27 -16.72 7.13 31.44
C GLY A 27 -16.23 8.06 30.31
N GLN A 28 -15.65 9.22 30.57
CA GLN A 28 -15.03 10.05 29.54
C GLN A 28 -13.51 9.83 29.51
N ALA A 29 -13.01 9.38 28.35
CA ALA A 29 -11.57 9.32 28.10
C ALA A 29 -10.99 10.75 28.15
N ALA A 30 -9.93 10.95 28.95
CA ALA A 30 -9.24 12.24 29.00
C ALA A 30 -8.72 12.62 27.63
N THR A 31 -8.95 13.86 27.23
CA THR A 31 -8.37 14.41 26.01
C THR A 31 -6.84 14.37 26.14
N PRO A 32 -6.11 13.70 25.24
CA PRO A 32 -4.66 13.62 25.34
C PRO A 32 -4.04 14.98 25.09
N GLY A 33 -3.10 15.39 25.94
CA GLY A 33 -2.27 16.58 25.72
C GLY A 33 -1.15 16.29 24.71
N VAL A 34 -0.40 17.33 24.34
CA VAL A 34 0.72 17.21 23.39
C VAL A 34 1.74 16.18 23.87
N LYS A 35 2.07 16.17 25.14
CA LYS A 35 3.00 15.21 25.75
C LYS A 35 2.52 13.77 25.55
N GLN A 36 1.26 13.47 25.83
CA GLN A 36 0.67 12.15 25.67
C GLN A 36 0.63 11.70 24.20
N GLY A 37 0.50 12.66 23.27
CA GLY A 37 0.61 12.41 21.83
C GLY A 37 2.02 12.06 21.34
N LEU A 38 3.05 12.39 22.11
CA LEU A 38 4.45 12.14 21.75
C LEU A 38 5.06 10.96 22.52
N GLU A 39 4.67 10.78 23.78
CA GLU A 39 5.22 9.77 24.69
C GLU A 39 4.67 8.37 24.47
N LYS A 40 5.41 7.39 25.00
CA LYS A 40 5.03 5.98 25.11
C LYS A 40 4.89 5.26 23.75
N LYS A 41 4.35 4.05 23.81
CA LYS A 41 4.18 3.16 22.63
C LYS A 41 3.21 3.72 21.60
N GLU A 42 2.18 4.42 22.05
CA GLU A 42 1.14 5.01 21.21
C GLU A 42 1.48 6.41 20.69
N GLY A 43 2.61 6.97 21.14
CA GLY A 43 3.06 8.30 20.75
C GLY A 43 3.60 8.35 19.31
N LEU A 44 3.71 9.56 18.79
CA LEU A 44 4.14 9.85 17.42
C LEU A 44 5.48 9.20 17.07
N PHE A 45 6.46 9.29 17.98
CA PHE A 45 7.81 8.79 17.68
C PHE A 45 7.85 7.28 17.46
N ARG A 46 7.21 6.49 18.31
CA ARG A 46 7.26 5.03 18.23
C ARG A 46 6.26 4.43 17.25
N LYS A 47 5.10 5.03 17.08
CA LYS A 47 4.00 4.49 16.27
C LYS A 47 4.05 4.94 14.81
N HIS A 48 4.55 6.14 14.53
CA HIS A 48 4.47 6.76 13.21
C HIS A 48 5.82 7.11 12.58
N MET A 49 6.89 7.26 13.37
CA MET A 49 8.22 7.63 12.87
C MET A 49 9.19 6.46 12.86
N MET A 50 9.37 5.77 13.98
CA MET A 50 10.28 4.61 14.08
C MET A 50 9.69 3.33 13.49
N GLY A 51 8.38 3.24 13.42
CA GLY A 51 7.66 2.14 12.79
C GLY A 51 6.39 2.64 12.14
N LYS A 52 5.98 2.03 11.04
CA LYS A 52 4.75 2.37 10.30
C LYS A 52 4.01 1.10 9.91
N ARG A 53 2.70 1.19 9.85
CA ARG A 53 1.88 0.13 9.24
C ARG A 53 1.87 0.31 7.73
N VAL A 54 2.15 -0.76 7.00
CA VAL A 54 2.23 -0.75 5.54
C VAL A 54 1.08 -1.53 4.92
N ASN A 55 0.67 -1.14 3.72
CA ASN A 55 -0.27 -1.86 2.89
C ASN A 55 0.44 -2.93 2.05
N HIS A 56 -0.32 -3.77 1.36
CA HIS A 56 0.18 -4.86 0.51
C HIS A 56 1.14 -5.80 1.24
N ALA A 57 0.77 -6.17 2.46
CA ALA A 57 1.48 -7.12 3.28
C ALA A 57 0.66 -8.38 3.51
N ALA A 58 1.33 -9.50 3.68
CA ALA A 58 0.73 -10.78 4.03
C ALA A 58 1.53 -11.44 5.16
N ARG A 59 0.88 -12.31 5.92
CA ARG A 59 1.51 -13.08 7.00
C ARG A 59 1.08 -14.52 6.89
N SER A 60 2.03 -15.44 6.92
CA SER A 60 1.78 -16.87 6.91
C SER A 60 2.92 -17.65 7.53
N VAL A 61 2.71 -18.93 7.65
CA VAL A 61 3.74 -19.89 8.11
C VAL A 61 4.71 -20.16 6.96
N ILE A 62 5.99 -20.29 7.27
CA ILE A 62 7.04 -20.71 6.34
C ILE A 62 7.24 -22.23 6.46
N SER A 63 7.47 -22.88 5.32
CA SER A 63 7.85 -24.29 5.26
C SER A 63 9.10 -24.46 4.41
N PRO A 64 10.06 -25.30 4.83
CA PRO A 64 11.25 -25.56 4.01
C PRO A 64 10.89 -26.34 2.75
N ASP A 65 11.56 -26.01 1.66
CA ASP A 65 11.45 -26.70 0.39
C ASP A 65 12.84 -26.75 -0.29
N VAL A 66 13.23 -27.92 -0.73
CA VAL A 66 14.52 -28.15 -1.40
C VAL A 66 14.50 -27.78 -2.89
N ASN A 67 13.30 -27.68 -3.47
CA ASN A 67 13.12 -27.39 -4.91
C ASN A 67 13.09 -25.89 -5.24
N ILE A 68 13.30 -25.03 -4.26
CA ILE A 68 13.33 -23.58 -4.39
C ILE A 68 14.77 -23.11 -4.20
N GLU A 69 15.21 -22.15 -5.01
CA GLU A 69 16.52 -21.54 -4.88
C GLU A 69 16.62 -20.68 -3.62
N THR A 70 17.84 -20.42 -3.17
CA THR A 70 18.09 -19.60 -1.97
C THR A 70 17.66 -18.15 -2.13
N ASN A 71 17.61 -17.64 -3.36
CA ASN A 71 17.14 -16.29 -3.72
C ASN A 71 15.64 -16.22 -4.02
N GLU A 72 14.93 -17.35 -4.02
CA GLU A 72 13.52 -17.46 -4.31
C GLU A 72 12.66 -17.66 -3.05
N ILE A 73 11.40 -17.28 -3.19
CA ILE A 73 10.34 -17.56 -2.20
C ILE A 73 9.11 -18.09 -2.93
N GLY A 74 8.62 -19.25 -2.50
CA GLY A 74 7.39 -19.84 -3.00
C GLY A 74 6.16 -19.18 -2.39
N VAL A 75 5.34 -18.54 -3.21
CA VAL A 75 4.16 -17.81 -2.78
C VAL A 75 2.91 -18.57 -3.21
N PRO A 76 1.97 -18.85 -2.27
CA PRO A 76 0.69 -19.48 -2.61
C PRO A 76 -0.17 -18.56 -3.49
N PRO A 77 -1.04 -19.12 -4.36
CA PRO A 77 -1.86 -18.33 -5.28
C PRO A 77 -2.84 -17.39 -4.56
N VAL A 78 -3.25 -17.71 -3.34
CA VAL A 78 -4.11 -16.85 -2.52
C VAL A 78 -3.43 -15.52 -2.21
N PHE A 79 -2.14 -15.55 -1.88
CA PHE A 79 -1.37 -14.31 -1.66
C PHE A 79 -1.01 -13.63 -2.97
N ALA A 80 -0.70 -14.39 -4.04
CA ALA A 80 -0.39 -13.83 -5.34
C ALA A 80 -1.54 -13.00 -5.92
N LYS A 81 -2.79 -13.36 -5.63
CA LYS A 81 -3.99 -12.58 -6.03
C LYS A 81 -4.21 -11.32 -5.17
N ARG A 82 -3.76 -11.32 -3.92
CA ARG A 82 -3.97 -10.20 -2.98
C ARG A 82 -2.82 -9.21 -2.98
N LEU A 83 -1.60 -9.69 -3.11
CA LEU A 83 -0.41 -8.85 -3.24
C LEU A 83 -0.34 -8.34 -4.67
N THR A 84 -0.63 -7.07 -4.87
CA THR A 84 -0.65 -6.47 -6.19
C THR A 84 0.62 -5.66 -6.43
N TYR A 85 1.06 -5.68 -7.66
CA TYR A 85 2.19 -4.89 -8.11
C TYR A 85 1.71 -3.80 -9.08
N PRO A 86 1.96 -2.51 -8.80
CA PRO A 86 1.57 -1.43 -9.70
C PRO A 86 2.52 -1.39 -10.89
N GLU A 87 2.04 -1.81 -12.04
CA GLU A 87 2.82 -1.78 -13.29
C GLU A 87 2.29 -0.66 -14.19
N PRO A 88 3.15 0.31 -14.61
CA PRO A 88 2.75 1.36 -15.51
C PRO A 88 2.46 0.79 -16.90
N VAL A 89 1.40 1.25 -17.53
CA VAL A 89 1.01 0.82 -18.87
C VAL A 89 1.87 1.56 -19.89
N THR A 90 2.55 0.80 -20.73
CA THR A 90 3.35 1.28 -21.84
C THR A 90 2.90 0.63 -23.14
N VAL A 91 3.32 1.15 -24.27
CA VAL A 91 3.00 0.57 -25.59
C VAL A 91 3.50 -0.89 -25.69
N HIS A 92 4.63 -1.19 -25.05
CA HIS A 92 5.26 -2.52 -25.11
C HIS A 92 4.53 -3.59 -24.27
N ASN A 93 3.92 -3.19 -23.14
CA ASN A 93 3.26 -4.13 -22.24
C ASN A 93 1.72 -4.07 -22.33
N TYR A 94 1.19 -3.23 -23.21
CA TYR A 94 -0.25 -2.96 -23.32
C TYR A 94 -1.09 -4.21 -23.47
N GLU A 95 -0.73 -5.08 -24.44
CA GLU A 95 -1.53 -6.28 -24.72
C GLU A 95 -1.59 -7.21 -23.51
N LEU A 96 -0.46 -7.37 -22.82
CA LEU A 96 -0.40 -8.15 -21.60
C LEU A 96 -1.25 -7.51 -20.48
N MET A 97 -1.15 -6.19 -20.27
CA MET A 97 -1.95 -5.50 -19.27
C MET A 97 -3.45 -5.55 -19.60
N ARG A 98 -3.79 -5.44 -20.88
CA ARG A 98 -5.17 -5.60 -21.38
C ARG A 98 -5.76 -6.94 -21.00
N GLN A 99 -5.06 -8.03 -21.27
CA GLN A 99 -5.51 -9.39 -20.91
C GLN A 99 -5.68 -9.55 -19.40
N LEU A 100 -4.76 -9.05 -18.58
CA LEU A 100 -4.84 -9.13 -17.12
C LEU A 100 -6.05 -8.37 -16.55
N VAL A 101 -6.40 -7.23 -17.14
CA VAL A 101 -7.59 -6.45 -16.73
C VAL A 101 -8.88 -7.18 -17.10
N ILE A 102 -8.93 -7.82 -18.26
CA ILE A 102 -10.09 -8.62 -18.69
C ILE A 102 -10.28 -9.84 -17.78
N HIS A 103 -9.21 -10.54 -17.42
CA HIS A 103 -9.26 -11.67 -16.48
C HIS A 103 -9.82 -11.26 -15.11
N GLY A 104 -9.51 -10.06 -14.67
CA GLY A 104 -10.00 -9.52 -13.40
C GLY A 104 -9.32 -10.12 -12.16
N PRO A 105 -9.94 -9.95 -10.96
CA PRO A 105 -9.31 -10.30 -9.69
C PRO A 105 -9.41 -11.79 -9.34
N ASP A 106 -10.37 -12.52 -9.88
CA ASP A 106 -10.67 -13.90 -9.47
C ASP A 106 -9.80 -14.93 -10.18
N VAL A 107 -9.41 -14.64 -11.42
CA VAL A 107 -8.60 -15.52 -12.24
C VAL A 107 -7.13 -15.15 -12.12
N TYR A 108 -6.26 -16.14 -11.95
CA TYR A 108 -4.81 -15.95 -11.98
C TYR A 108 -4.23 -16.48 -13.30
N PRO A 109 -3.42 -15.70 -14.01
CA PRO A 109 -2.99 -14.34 -13.78
C PRO A 109 -4.05 -13.29 -14.11
N GLY A 110 -4.14 -12.23 -13.30
CA GLY A 110 -5.13 -11.18 -13.47
C GLY A 110 -4.69 -9.86 -12.83
N ALA A 111 -5.64 -8.94 -12.66
CA ALA A 111 -5.43 -7.65 -12.02
C ALA A 111 -6.53 -7.34 -11.00
N HIS A 112 -6.20 -6.58 -9.98
CA HIS A 112 -7.12 -6.19 -8.91
C HIS A 112 -7.80 -4.85 -9.20
N ALA A 113 -7.06 -3.88 -9.66
CA ALA A 113 -7.54 -2.53 -9.92
C ALA A 113 -6.73 -1.85 -11.02
N VAL A 114 -7.28 -0.79 -11.57
CA VAL A 114 -6.59 0.13 -12.47
C VAL A 114 -6.54 1.48 -11.81
N ARG A 115 -5.34 2.06 -11.72
CA ARG A 115 -5.13 3.42 -11.23
C ARG A 115 -5.02 4.37 -12.42
N ALA A 116 -5.88 5.37 -12.46
CA ALA A 116 -5.86 6.42 -13.47
C ALA A 116 -4.71 7.43 -13.25
N GLU A 117 -4.51 8.32 -14.20
CA GLU A 117 -3.50 9.40 -14.13
C GLU A 117 -3.74 10.34 -12.95
N ASP A 118 -5.00 10.54 -12.57
CA ASP A 118 -5.42 11.36 -11.43
C ASP A 118 -5.21 10.68 -10.07
N GLY A 119 -4.70 9.45 -10.06
CA GLY A 119 -4.55 8.65 -8.84
C GLY A 119 -5.81 7.92 -8.39
N THR A 120 -6.93 8.07 -9.11
CA THR A 120 -8.19 7.38 -8.81
C THR A 120 -8.05 5.88 -9.10
N GLU A 121 -8.41 5.03 -8.14
CA GLU A 121 -8.37 3.58 -8.30
C GLU A 121 -9.76 3.02 -8.62
N THR A 122 -9.87 2.33 -9.75
CA THR A 122 -11.06 1.60 -10.16
C THR A 122 -10.89 0.12 -9.87
N LEU A 123 -11.66 -0.41 -8.92
CA LEU A 123 -11.63 -1.82 -8.53
C LEU A 123 -12.33 -2.67 -9.60
N LEU A 124 -11.63 -3.65 -10.15
CA LEU A 124 -12.15 -4.55 -11.18
C LEU A 124 -13.20 -5.52 -10.65
N LYS A 125 -13.23 -5.74 -9.34
CA LYS A 125 -14.24 -6.61 -8.71
C LYS A 125 -15.67 -6.11 -8.91
N ASN A 126 -15.86 -4.80 -8.97
CA ASN A 126 -17.19 -4.16 -9.06
C ASN A 126 -17.67 -4.01 -10.52
N LEU A 127 -16.85 -4.40 -11.50
CA LEU A 127 -17.12 -4.23 -12.92
C LEU A 127 -17.54 -5.54 -13.57
N SER A 128 -18.47 -5.46 -14.52
CA SER A 128 -18.81 -6.57 -15.40
C SER A 128 -17.67 -6.87 -16.39
N VAL A 129 -17.73 -8.00 -17.07
CA VAL A 129 -16.72 -8.40 -18.07
C VAL A 129 -16.66 -7.39 -19.22
N GLU A 130 -17.81 -6.87 -19.63
CA GLU A 130 -17.92 -5.86 -20.70
C GLU A 130 -17.26 -4.54 -20.29
N GLU A 131 -17.55 -4.06 -19.09
CA GLU A 131 -16.94 -2.85 -18.54
C GLU A 131 -15.43 -3.00 -18.36
N ARG A 132 -14.95 -4.18 -17.91
CA ARG A 132 -13.50 -4.47 -17.83
C ARG A 132 -12.86 -4.43 -19.22
N THR A 133 -13.52 -4.95 -20.23
CA THR A 133 -13.03 -4.92 -21.62
C THR A 133 -12.98 -3.50 -22.16
N ALA A 134 -14.00 -2.68 -21.89
CA ALA A 134 -14.01 -1.27 -22.26
C ALA A 134 -12.87 -0.50 -21.57
N LEU A 135 -12.69 -0.72 -20.26
CA LEU A 135 -11.61 -0.11 -19.49
C LEU A 135 -10.23 -0.56 -20.01
N ALA A 136 -10.08 -1.86 -20.33
CA ALA A 136 -8.84 -2.42 -20.87
C ALA A 136 -8.45 -1.78 -22.21
N ASN A 137 -9.42 -1.50 -23.09
CA ASN A 137 -9.17 -0.82 -24.35
C ASN A 137 -8.78 0.66 -24.16
N GLN A 138 -9.15 1.27 -23.05
CA GLN A 138 -8.84 2.65 -22.72
C GLN A 138 -7.53 2.85 -21.95
N LEU A 139 -6.75 1.80 -21.69
CA LEU A 139 -5.54 1.88 -20.86
C LEU A 139 -4.48 2.84 -21.42
N LEU A 140 -4.33 2.91 -22.75
CA LEU A 140 -3.39 3.84 -23.41
C LEU A 140 -4.00 5.21 -23.69
N THR A 141 -5.32 5.38 -23.58
CA THR A 141 -5.98 6.66 -23.87
C THR A 141 -5.80 7.60 -22.68
N PRO A 142 -5.17 8.78 -22.84
CA PRO A 142 -5.04 9.72 -21.75
C PRO A 142 -6.40 10.23 -21.27
N GLN A 143 -6.63 10.21 -19.97
CA GLN A 143 -7.81 10.77 -19.35
C GLN A 143 -7.57 12.27 -19.12
N GLY A 144 -8.18 13.14 -19.89
CA GLY A 144 -8.16 14.56 -19.57
C GLY A 144 -7.84 15.53 -20.69
N GLN A 145 -7.57 15.06 -21.89
CA GLN A 145 -7.44 15.98 -23.05
C GLN A 145 -8.77 16.31 -23.70
N THR A 146 -9.84 15.54 -23.48
CA THR A 146 -11.13 15.74 -24.15
C THR A 146 -12.04 16.81 -23.53
N SER A 147 -11.85 17.20 -22.27
CA SER A 147 -12.76 18.16 -21.62
C SER A 147 -12.14 19.53 -21.30
N ARG A 148 -10.82 19.68 -21.30
CA ARG A 148 -10.16 20.96 -21.01
C ARG A 148 -9.64 21.72 -22.23
N GLN A 149 -9.37 21.03 -23.33
CA GLN A 149 -8.96 21.70 -24.58
C GLN A 149 -10.11 22.32 -25.36
N ALA A 150 -11.36 21.94 -25.09
CA ALA A 150 -12.52 22.53 -25.74
C ALA A 150 -13.02 23.85 -25.11
N ARG A 151 -12.40 24.30 -24.00
CA ARG A 151 -12.87 25.52 -23.28
C ARG A 151 -11.73 26.46 -22.92
N GLY A 152 -10.99 26.91 -23.88
CA GLY A 152 -9.94 27.89 -23.59
C GLY A 152 -9.17 28.38 -24.78
N THR A 153 -9.85 28.84 -25.76
CA THR A 153 -9.28 29.80 -26.72
C THR A 153 -9.32 31.17 -26.07
N PHE A 154 -8.21 31.75 -25.87
CA PHE A 154 -7.77 33.15 -25.88
C PHE A 154 -6.83 33.46 -24.70
N GLY A 155 -5.57 33.66 -25.06
CA GLY A 155 -4.70 34.70 -24.52
C GLY A 155 -4.35 34.66 -23.04
N GLY A 156 -3.22 34.02 -22.70
CA GLY A 156 -2.57 34.22 -21.43
C GLY A 156 -1.17 33.59 -21.45
N VAL A 157 -0.15 34.45 -21.57
CA VAL A 157 1.26 34.11 -21.35
C VAL A 157 1.43 33.76 -19.88
N GLY A 158 1.22 32.51 -19.55
CA GLY A 158 1.44 31.93 -18.23
C GLY A 158 1.78 30.46 -18.44
N GLY A 159 3.06 30.12 -18.27
CA GLY A 159 3.54 28.75 -18.40
C GLY A 159 2.74 27.83 -17.49
N ALA A 160 1.77 27.13 -18.05
CA ALA A 160 1.13 26.03 -17.35
C ALA A 160 2.23 25.03 -16.98
N LEU A 161 2.49 24.89 -15.69
CA LEU A 161 3.26 23.79 -15.14
C LEU A 161 2.64 22.51 -15.74
N ARG A 162 3.33 21.93 -16.72
CA ARG A 162 2.98 20.62 -17.26
C ARG A 162 3.10 19.66 -16.08
N THR A 163 1.96 19.29 -15.50
CA THR A 163 1.93 18.15 -14.61
C THR A 163 2.51 16.98 -15.38
N PRO A 164 3.49 16.27 -14.83
CA PRO A 164 4.08 15.13 -15.51
C PRO A 164 2.95 14.17 -15.87
N VAL A 165 2.86 13.80 -17.15
CA VAL A 165 1.87 12.84 -17.62
C VAL A 165 2.21 11.52 -16.95
N THR A 166 1.45 11.17 -15.93
CA THR A 166 1.62 9.90 -15.22
C THR A 166 0.84 8.85 -16.02
N ASN A 167 1.53 7.83 -16.50
CA ASN A 167 0.85 6.73 -17.18
C ASN A 167 -0.13 6.04 -16.25
N LYS A 168 -1.24 5.55 -16.79
CA LYS A 168 -2.15 4.68 -16.03
C LYS A 168 -1.37 3.47 -15.52
N GLN A 169 -1.71 3.01 -14.33
CA GLN A 169 -1.07 1.86 -13.69
C GLN A 169 -2.09 0.74 -13.50
N VAL A 170 -1.70 -0.47 -13.84
CA VAL A 170 -2.50 -1.66 -13.54
C VAL A 170 -1.93 -2.31 -12.29
N LEU A 171 -2.76 -2.49 -11.27
CA LEU A 171 -2.41 -3.26 -10.07
C LEU A 171 -2.61 -4.74 -10.39
N ARG A 172 -1.60 -5.33 -11.05
CA ARG A 172 -1.63 -6.73 -11.44
C ARG A 172 -1.33 -7.65 -10.27
N HIS A 173 -1.74 -8.90 -10.39
CA HIS A 173 -1.35 -9.94 -9.45
C HIS A 173 0.16 -10.15 -9.48
N LEU A 174 0.69 -10.67 -8.37
CA LEU A 174 2.07 -11.03 -8.26
C LEU A 174 2.43 -12.11 -9.28
N ARG A 175 3.58 -11.97 -9.95
CA ARG A 175 4.10 -12.90 -10.93
C ARG A 175 5.41 -13.51 -10.46
N THR A 176 5.72 -14.67 -11.01
CA THR A 176 7.05 -15.27 -10.83
C THR A 176 8.11 -14.32 -11.39
N GLY A 177 9.12 -14.02 -10.59
CA GLY A 177 10.18 -13.06 -10.90
C GLY A 177 10.06 -11.70 -10.21
N ASP A 178 8.89 -11.37 -9.66
CA ASP A 178 8.72 -10.13 -8.87
C ASP A 178 9.53 -10.21 -7.56
N ILE A 179 9.98 -9.06 -7.09
CA ILE A 179 10.76 -8.98 -5.86
C ILE A 179 9.84 -8.70 -4.67
N LEU A 180 9.94 -9.52 -3.64
CA LEU A 180 9.25 -9.36 -2.38
C LEU A 180 10.25 -9.16 -1.25
N VAL A 181 9.88 -8.35 -0.26
CA VAL A 181 10.62 -8.21 0.99
C VAL A 181 9.99 -9.10 2.04
N MET A 182 10.76 -10.02 2.57
CA MET A 182 10.36 -10.88 3.67
C MET A 182 10.93 -10.37 4.98
N ASN A 183 10.10 -10.34 6.01
CA ASN A 183 10.47 -9.93 7.36
C ASN A 183 10.04 -10.96 8.37
N ARG A 184 10.91 -11.30 9.33
CA ARG A 184 10.58 -12.08 10.51
C ARG A 184 10.62 -11.18 11.76
N GLN A 185 9.58 -11.25 12.57
CA GLN A 185 9.54 -10.58 13.87
C GLN A 185 10.11 -11.51 14.97
N PRO A 186 10.93 -11.01 15.92
CA PRO A 186 11.38 -9.63 16.05
C PRO A 186 12.47 -9.26 15.04
N THR A 187 12.40 -8.02 14.50
CA THR A 187 13.38 -7.50 13.53
C THR A 187 14.56 -6.88 14.27
N LEU A 188 15.50 -7.70 14.72
CA LEU A 188 16.62 -7.27 15.57
C LEU A 188 17.86 -6.84 14.79
N HIS A 189 18.05 -7.34 13.59
CA HIS A 189 19.23 -7.10 12.76
C HIS A 189 18.93 -7.22 11.27
N LYS A 190 19.87 -6.82 10.43
CA LYS A 190 19.70 -6.76 8.97
C LYS A 190 19.17 -8.06 8.32
N PRO A 191 19.68 -9.27 8.66
CA PRO A 191 19.16 -10.51 8.09
C PRO A 191 17.69 -10.82 8.39
N SER A 192 17.07 -10.13 9.35
CA SER A 192 15.64 -10.29 9.62
C SER A 192 14.74 -9.76 8.50
N MET A 193 15.29 -8.94 7.58
CA MET A 193 14.60 -8.43 6.40
C MET A 193 15.45 -8.69 5.16
N MET A 194 14.97 -9.54 4.28
CA MET A 194 15.67 -9.89 3.04
C MET A 194 14.72 -9.84 1.85
N ALA A 195 15.25 -9.48 0.69
CA ALA A 195 14.51 -9.51 -0.57
C ALA A 195 14.70 -10.86 -1.27
N HIS A 196 13.60 -11.41 -1.76
CA HIS A 196 13.56 -12.66 -2.51
C HIS A 196 12.77 -12.50 -3.79
N ARG A 197 13.07 -13.30 -4.80
CA ARG A 197 12.26 -13.40 -6.02
C ARG A 197 11.04 -14.27 -5.76
N ALA A 198 9.88 -13.79 -6.10
CA ALA A 198 8.65 -14.56 -5.99
C ALA A 198 8.62 -15.69 -7.02
N ARG A 199 8.22 -16.86 -6.58
CA ARG A 199 7.82 -17.99 -7.41
C ARG A 199 6.42 -18.41 -7.01
N VAL A 200 5.46 -18.26 -7.90
CA VAL A 200 4.07 -18.62 -7.58
C VAL A 200 3.90 -20.11 -7.75
N LEU A 201 3.56 -20.81 -6.66
CA LEU A 201 3.40 -22.24 -6.59
C LEU A 201 1.92 -22.58 -6.53
N GLN A 202 1.41 -23.21 -7.59
CA GLN A 202 0.03 -23.67 -7.65
C GLN A 202 -0.17 -24.89 -6.74
N GLY A 203 -1.23 -24.90 -5.95
CA GLY A 203 -1.55 -25.98 -5.02
C GLY A 203 -0.99 -25.85 -3.61
N GLU A 204 -0.03 -24.94 -3.37
CA GLU A 204 0.52 -24.70 -2.05
C GLU A 204 -0.33 -23.73 -1.22
N ARG A 205 -0.31 -23.90 0.10
CA ARG A 205 -1.04 -23.04 1.04
C ARG A 205 -0.12 -22.24 1.97
N THR A 206 1.12 -22.69 2.14
CA THR A 206 2.14 -22.06 2.98
C THR A 206 3.19 -21.38 2.12
N ILE A 207 3.89 -20.42 2.70
CA ILE A 207 5.06 -19.83 2.05
C ILE A 207 6.18 -20.85 2.06
N ARG A 208 6.75 -21.14 0.90
CA ARG A 208 7.86 -22.07 0.71
C ARG A 208 9.17 -21.32 0.63
N MET A 209 10.20 -21.85 1.24
CA MET A 209 11.50 -21.25 1.29
C MET A 209 12.59 -22.31 1.33
N HIS A 210 13.74 -22.01 0.75
CA HIS A 210 14.89 -22.92 0.85
C HIS A 210 15.27 -23.13 2.31
N TYR A 211 15.62 -24.36 2.68
CA TYR A 211 15.91 -24.75 4.07
C TYR A 211 17.02 -23.92 4.73
N ALA A 212 18.05 -23.52 3.97
CA ALA A 212 19.12 -22.67 4.47
C ALA A 212 18.60 -21.30 4.93
N ASN A 213 17.65 -20.72 4.21
CA ASN A 213 17.01 -19.47 4.57
C ASN A 213 16.04 -19.64 5.76
N CYS A 214 15.33 -20.76 5.82
CA CYS A 214 14.49 -21.07 6.99
C CYS A 214 15.31 -21.05 8.27
N ASN A 215 16.50 -21.64 8.27
CA ASN A 215 17.41 -21.62 9.42
C ASN A 215 17.89 -20.22 9.80
N SER A 216 18.08 -19.34 8.81
CA SER A 216 18.46 -17.94 9.05
C SER A 216 17.35 -17.10 9.66
N TYR A 217 16.10 -17.49 9.43
CA TYR A 217 14.91 -16.86 10.00
C TYR A 217 14.45 -17.48 11.32
N ASN A 218 14.97 -18.61 11.73
CA ASN A 218 14.73 -19.21 13.03
C ASN A 218 15.77 -18.73 14.03
#